data_752e587427d2511c5e1989333ac46708
#
_entry.id   752e587427d2511c5e1989333ac46708
#
_cell.length_a   1.000
_cell.length_b   1.000
_cell.length_c   1.000
_cell.angle_alpha   90.00
_cell.angle_beta   90.00
_cell.angle_gamma   90.00
#
_symmetry.space_group_name_H-M   'P 1'
#
loop_
_entity.id
_entity.type
_entity.pdbx_description
1 polymer ?
#
loop_
_entity_poly.entity_id
_entity_poly.type
_entity_poly.pdbx_seq_one_letter_code
_entity_poly.pdbx_strand_id
1 'polypeptide(L)'
;NLVFTLPGQLNDLVDKLNTIKIDDSTTGTLIKAAIEEGTDMLQKWLRTDLLGRANEIMSNLTVGVINILNEIFNALIGIIISVYILFSKETFIRQTKKCVYAILSPRHANMVLHLTTKSNEIFGGFIIGKIIDSAIIGVLCFFGLTILNMPYAVLVSVIVGVTNVIPFFGPYIGAIPSAILIMLADPIKGLYFIIFILLLQQFDGNILGPKILGNSTGLSAFWVIVAILLGGGLFGFVGMIM
;
A
#
# COMPACT_ATOMS: atom_id res chain seq x y z
N ASN A 1 21.79 17.36 -6.85
CA ASN A 1 22.87 18.00 -7.62
C ASN A 1 23.00 17.45 -9.06
N LEU A 2 22.71 16.17 -9.35
CA LEU A 2 22.86 15.59 -10.69
C LEU A 2 21.97 16.31 -11.75
N VAL A 3 20.75 16.68 -11.42
CA VAL A 3 19.78 17.33 -12.34
C VAL A 3 20.25 18.75 -12.74
N PHE A 4 21.01 19.41 -11.89
CA PHE A 4 21.54 20.77 -12.16
C PHE A 4 22.92 20.76 -12.84
N THR A 5 23.69 19.69 -12.70
CA THR A 5 25.04 19.60 -13.29
C THR A 5 25.07 18.91 -14.65
N LEU A 6 24.14 18.00 -14.93
CA LEU A 6 24.03 17.28 -16.20
C LEU A 6 23.85 18.18 -17.43
N PRO A 7 22.95 19.21 -17.41
CA PRO A 7 22.80 20.11 -18.55
C PRO A 7 24.06 20.92 -18.88
N GLY A 8 24.84 21.30 -17.85
CA GLY A 8 26.11 22.01 -18.04
C GLY A 8 27.18 21.12 -18.67
N GLN A 9 27.34 19.89 -18.17
CA GLN A 9 28.32 18.93 -18.71
C GLN A 9 28.02 18.49 -20.14
N LEU A 10 26.74 18.40 -20.49
CA LEU A 10 26.32 18.04 -21.84
C LEU A 10 26.47 19.20 -22.83
N ASN A 11 26.21 20.44 -22.40
CA ASN A 11 26.55 21.62 -23.22
C ASN A 11 28.06 21.70 -23.50
N ASP A 12 28.90 21.44 -22.50
CA ASP A 12 30.36 21.38 -22.68
C ASP A 12 30.80 20.27 -23.68
N LEU A 13 30.08 19.13 -23.68
CA LEU A 13 30.31 18.04 -24.63
C LEU A 13 29.87 18.43 -26.05
N VAL A 14 28.72 19.07 -26.21
CA VAL A 14 28.22 19.58 -27.49
C VAL A 14 29.19 20.64 -28.06
N ASP A 15 29.64 21.57 -27.23
CA ASP A 15 30.63 22.59 -27.65
C ASP A 15 31.96 21.96 -28.05
N LYS A 16 32.44 20.94 -27.37
CA LYS A 16 33.65 20.17 -27.75
C LYS A 16 33.43 19.42 -29.08
N LEU A 17 32.28 18.83 -29.30
CA LEU A 17 31.96 18.13 -30.55
C LEU A 17 31.91 19.12 -31.75
N ASN A 18 31.36 20.31 -31.55
CA ASN A 18 31.28 21.36 -32.57
C ASN A 18 32.64 22.01 -32.86
N THR A 19 33.63 21.89 -31.96
CA THR A 19 34.98 22.43 -32.13
C THR A 19 35.95 21.47 -32.82
N ILE A 20 35.53 20.25 -33.14
CA ILE A 20 36.34 19.27 -33.88
C ILE A 20 36.55 19.78 -35.31
N LYS A 21 37.77 20.12 -35.68
CA LYS A 21 38.17 20.48 -37.06
C LYS A 21 38.05 19.24 -37.93
N ILE A 22 36.95 19.18 -38.72
CA ILE A 22 36.72 18.13 -39.71
C ILE A 22 37.08 18.70 -41.09
N ASP A 23 37.86 17.93 -41.85
CA ASP A 23 38.35 18.28 -43.19
C ASP A 23 37.18 18.49 -44.17
N ASP A 24 37.33 19.44 -45.11
CA ASP A 24 36.27 19.84 -46.07
C ASP A 24 36.04 18.81 -47.21
N SER A 25 36.31 17.55 -46.96
CA SER A 25 35.96 16.43 -47.86
C SER A 25 34.48 16.12 -47.82
N THR A 26 33.95 15.47 -48.87
CA THR A 26 32.56 15.06 -48.96
C THR A 26 32.14 14.18 -47.75
N THR A 27 33.07 13.42 -47.17
CA THR A 27 32.89 12.62 -45.96
C THR A 27 32.81 13.51 -44.71
N GLY A 28 33.57 14.63 -44.69
CA GLY A 28 33.57 15.57 -43.59
C GLY A 28 32.27 16.36 -43.48
N THR A 29 31.61 16.67 -44.60
CA THR A 29 30.30 17.33 -44.59
C THR A 29 29.18 16.44 -44.10
N LEU A 30 29.21 15.13 -44.42
CA LEU A 30 28.27 14.13 -43.87
C LEU A 30 28.46 13.90 -42.36
N ILE A 31 29.69 13.91 -41.91
CA ILE A 31 29.98 13.76 -40.45
C ILE A 31 29.51 15.01 -39.69
N LYS A 32 29.72 16.20 -40.22
CA LYS A 32 29.22 17.46 -39.64
C LYS A 32 27.69 17.45 -39.53
N ALA A 33 26.98 17.12 -40.59
CA ALA A 33 25.53 17.05 -40.62
C ALA A 33 25.00 16.00 -39.58
N ALA A 34 25.64 14.87 -39.46
CA ALA A 34 25.27 13.84 -38.47
C ALA A 34 25.53 14.29 -37.03
N ILE A 35 26.59 15.05 -36.80
CA ILE A 35 26.89 15.63 -35.45
C ILE A 35 25.86 16.72 -35.11
N GLU A 36 25.51 17.61 -36.04
CA GLU A 36 24.52 18.65 -35.83
C GLU A 36 23.11 18.05 -35.57
N GLU A 37 22.70 17.06 -36.34
CA GLU A 37 21.42 16.37 -36.17
C GLU A 37 21.39 15.61 -34.85
N GLY A 38 22.48 14.94 -34.48
CA GLY A 38 22.63 14.22 -33.22
C GLY A 38 22.62 15.16 -32.00
N THR A 39 23.28 16.32 -32.08
CA THR A 39 23.29 17.33 -31.01
C THR A 39 21.96 18.00 -30.83
N ASP A 40 21.25 18.30 -31.92
CA ASP A 40 19.88 18.86 -31.86
C ASP A 40 18.88 17.86 -31.28
N MET A 41 18.97 16.59 -31.65
CA MET A 41 18.14 15.53 -31.11
C MET A 41 18.41 15.35 -29.60
N LEU A 42 19.66 15.39 -29.19
CA LEU A 42 20.09 15.25 -27.77
C LEU A 42 19.64 16.45 -26.93
N GLN A 43 19.75 17.68 -27.46
CA GLN A 43 19.27 18.88 -26.78
C GLN A 43 17.74 18.89 -26.66
N LYS A 44 17.04 18.46 -27.69
CA LYS A 44 15.58 18.36 -27.71
C LYS A 44 15.09 17.32 -26.69
N TRP A 45 15.73 16.15 -26.66
CA TRP A 45 15.43 15.11 -25.68
C TRP A 45 15.67 15.55 -24.24
N LEU A 46 16.80 16.24 -23.99
CA LEU A 46 17.13 16.80 -22.68
C LEU A 46 16.11 17.83 -22.21
N ARG A 47 15.74 18.78 -23.07
CA ARG A 47 14.83 19.87 -22.69
C ARG A 47 13.38 19.41 -22.58
N THR A 48 12.93 18.54 -23.46
CA THR A 48 11.51 18.16 -23.56
C THR A 48 11.20 16.93 -22.69
N ASP A 49 12.03 15.90 -22.75
CA ASP A 49 11.71 14.66 -22.06
C ASP A 49 12.32 14.57 -20.65
N LEU A 50 13.59 14.96 -20.48
CA LEU A 50 14.28 14.77 -19.19
C LEU A 50 13.91 15.86 -18.18
N LEU A 51 13.99 17.14 -18.57
CA LEU A 51 13.66 18.25 -17.67
C LEU A 51 12.16 18.38 -17.44
N GLY A 52 11.33 18.09 -18.46
CA GLY A 52 9.87 18.07 -18.30
C GLY A 52 9.43 16.99 -17.32
N ARG A 53 9.93 15.77 -17.50
CA ARG A 53 9.62 14.64 -16.59
C ARG A 53 10.22 14.83 -15.19
N ALA A 54 11.40 15.41 -15.06
CA ALA A 54 12.00 15.71 -13.76
C ALA A 54 11.15 16.71 -12.96
N ASN A 55 10.60 17.74 -13.61
CA ASN A 55 9.71 18.71 -12.98
C ASN A 55 8.36 18.08 -12.60
N GLU A 56 7.82 17.21 -13.44
CA GLU A 56 6.59 16.47 -13.16
C GLU A 56 6.77 15.50 -11.98
N ILE A 57 7.88 14.74 -11.95
CA ILE A 57 8.22 13.86 -10.82
C ILE A 57 8.39 14.67 -9.54
N MET A 58 9.11 15.81 -9.59
CA MET A 58 9.32 16.65 -8.42
C MET A 58 8.01 17.26 -7.91
N SER A 59 7.13 17.71 -8.81
CA SER A 59 5.79 18.19 -8.46
C SER A 59 4.95 17.08 -7.82
N ASN A 60 4.93 15.89 -8.43
CA ASN A 60 4.18 14.74 -7.92
C ASN A 60 4.72 14.26 -6.56
N LEU A 61 6.04 14.29 -6.35
CA LEU A 61 6.64 13.98 -5.05
C LEU A 61 6.26 15.01 -3.99
N THR A 62 6.27 16.31 -4.32
CA THR A 62 5.89 17.37 -3.38
C THR A 62 4.42 17.23 -2.97
N VAL A 63 3.51 17.03 -3.94
CA VAL A 63 2.09 16.80 -3.67
C VAL A 63 1.90 15.50 -2.87
N GLY A 64 2.64 14.45 -3.22
CA GLY A 64 2.62 13.18 -2.48
C GLY A 64 3.02 13.33 -1.02
N VAL A 65 4.08 14.06 -0.72
CA VAL A 65 4.53 14.33 0.65
C VAL A 65 3.50 15.14 1.43
N ILE A 66 2.91 16.18 0.81
CA ILE A 66 1.86 16.98 1.46
C ILE A 66 0.63 16.12 1.76
N ASN A 67 0.23 15.25 0.83
CA ASN A 67 -0.89 14.35 1.05
C ASN A 67 -0.60 13.36 2.21
N ILE A 68 0.59 12.77 2.26
CA ILE A 68 1.00 11.91 3.38
C ILE A 68 0.95 12.65 4.71
N LEU A 69 1.45 13.88 4.76
CA LEU A 69 1.41 14.69 5.99
C LEU A 69 -0.03 14.98 6.41
N ASN A 70 -0.91 15.31 5.48
CA ASN A 70 -2.34 15.52 5.75
C ASN A 70 -3.01 14.25 6.27
N GLU A 71 -2.71 13.08 5.68
CA GLU A 71 -3.24 11.79 6.16
C GLU A 71 -2.74 11.44 7.56
N ILE A 72 -1.46 11.69 7.86
CA ILE A 72 -0.92 11.52 9.22
C ILE A 72 -1.63 12.45 10.20
N PHE A 73 -1.85 13.72 9.83
CA PHE A 73 -2.56 14.68 10.67
C PHE A 73 -4.01 14.27 10.92
N ASN A 74 -4.72 13.83 9.89
CA ASN A 74 -6.08 13.29 10.00
C ASN A 74 -6.13 12.04 10.90
N ALA A 75 -5.14 11.15 10.76
CA ALA A 75 -5.02 9.96 11.62
C ALA A 75 -4.79 10.34 13.09
N LEU A 76 -3.94 11.34 13.38
CA LEU A 76 -3.72 11.84 14.74
C LEU A 76 -5.02 12.41 15.34
N ILE A 77 -5.76 13.21 14.58
CA ILE A 77 -7.06 13.73 15.04
C ILE A 77 -8.01 12.56 15.31
N GLY A 78 -8.07 11.57 14.41
CA GLY A 78 -8.88 10.36 14.56
C GLY A 78 -8.52 9.59 15.85
N ILE A 79 -7.24 9.44 16.16
CA ILE A 79 -6.76 8.78 17.39
C ILE A 79 -7.22 9.58 18.62
N ILE A 80 -7.05 10.90 18.64
CA ILE A 80 -7.48 11.75 19.76
C ILE A 80 -8.99 11.61 20.00
N ILE A 81 -9.79 11.68 18.93
CA ILE A 81 -11.25 11.53 19.02
C ILE A 81 -11.60 10.12 19.52
N SER A 82 -10.94 9.08 19.02
CA SER A 82 -11.15 7.70 19.46
C SER A 82 -10.87 7.52 20.94
N VAL A 83 -9.74 8.05 21.43
CA VAL A 83 -9.39 8.02 22.85
C VAL A 83 -10.45 8.74 23.68
N TYR A 84 -10.91 9.92 23.24
CA TYR A 84 -11.98 10.65 23.92
C TYR A 84 -13.29 9.86 24.00
N ILE A 85 -13.70 9.24 22.88
CA ILE A 85 -14.91 8.41 22.83
C ILE A 85 -14.78 7.19 23.74
N LEU A 86 -13.59 6.53 23.75
CA LEU A 86 -13.34 5.40 24.63
C LEU A 86 -13.44 5.76 26.12
N PHE A 87 -12.86 6.90 26.52
CA PHE A 87 -12.98 7.39 27.89
C PHE A 87 -14.42 7.70 28.29
N SER A 88 -15.20 8.21 27.36
CA SER A 88 -16.58 8.63 27.58
C SER A 88 -17.61 7.59 27.13
N LYS A 89 -17.20 6.34 26.82
CA LYS A 89 -18.04 5.32 26.19
C LYS A 89 -19.36 5.05 26.92
N GLU A 90 -19.33 4.99 28.24
CA GLU A 90 -20.54 4.72 29.04
C GLU A 90 -21.58 5.84 28.93
N THR A 91 -21.10 7.08 28.88
CA THR A 91 -21.96 8.25 28.71
C THR A 91 -22.61 8.25 27.31
N PHE A 92 -21.80 7.99 26.27
CA PHE A 92 -22.31 7.88 24.90
C PHE A 92 -23.30 6.74 24.76
N ILE A 93 -23.01 5.54 25.27
CA ILE A 93 -23.93 4.38 25.23
C ILE A 93 -25.25 4.73 25.93
N ARG A 94 -25.19 5.39 27.11
CA ARG A 94 -26.39 5.78 27.85
C ARG A 94 -27.23 6.81 27.10
N GLN A 95 -26.59 7.80 26.47
CA GLN A 95 -27.25 8.82 25.66
C GLN A 95 -27.91 8.20 24.42
N THR A 96 -27.16 7.35 23.69
CA THR A 96 -27.68 6.64 22.51
C THR A 96 -28.88 5.77 22.87
N LYS A 97 -28.82 5.01 23.97
CA LYS A 97 -29.97 4.23 24.45
C LYS A 97 -31.20 5.10 24.70
N LYS A 98 -31.03 6.26 25.36
CA LYS A 98 -32.13 7.21 25.58
C LYS A 98 -32.72 7.72 24.26
N CYS A 99 -31.89 8.07 23.28
CA CYS A 99 -32.38 8.50 21.96
C CYS A 99 -33.15 7.37 21.25
N VAL A 100 -32.65 6.15 21.29
CA VAL A 100 -33.32 4.99 20.67
C VAL A 100 -34.71 4.75 21.28
N TYR A 101 -34.81 4.82 22.63
CA TYR A 101 -36.13 4.68 23.32
C TYR A 101 -37.06 5.89 23.13
N ALA A 102 -36.51 7.07 22.83
CA ALA A 102 -37.32 8.26 22.54
C ALA A 102 -37.95 8.23 21.15
N ILE A 103 -37.26 7.60 20.18
CA ILE A 103 -37.70 7.56 18.77
C ILE A 103 -38.51 6.31 18.45
N LEU A 104 -38.18 5.16 19.06
CA LEU A 104 -38.77 3.86 18.75
C LEU A 104 -39.62 3.37 19.88
N SER A 105 -40.67 2.59 19.51
CA SER A 105 -41.45 1.86 20.50
C SER A 105 -40.56 0.90 21.30
N PRO A 106 -40.90 0.57 22.57
CA PRO A 106 -40.05 -0.27 23.42
C PRO A 106 -39.62 -1.61 22.81
N ARG A 107 -40.51 -2.22 22.03
CA ARG A 107 -40.27 -3.50 21.34
C ARG A 107 -39.18 -3.33 20.27
N HIS A 108 -39.26 -2.32 19.42
CA HIS A 108 -38.30 -2.06 18.37
C HIS A 108 -36.95 -1.53 18.95
N ALA A 109 -37.01 -0.70 20.00
CA ALA A 109 -35.85 -0.24 20.69
C ALA A 109 -34.99 -1.39 21.27
N ASN A 110 -35.64 -2.35 21.95
CA ASN A 110 -34.97 -3.53 22.49
C ASN A 110 -34.38 -4.40 21.36
N MET A 111 -35.05 -4.56 20.25
CA MET A 111 -34.53 -5.29 19.09
C MET A 111 -33.30 -4.62 18.51
N VAL A 112 -33.32 -3.32 18.29
CA VAL A 112 -32.17 -2.55 17.78
C VAL A 112 -30.99 -2.64 18.73
N LEU A 113 -31.19 -2.44 20.04
CA LEU A 113 -30.13 -2.52 21.01
C LEU A 113 -29.52 -3.93 21.11
N HIS A 114 -30.35 -4.98 21.02
CA HIS A 114 -29.87 -6.36 21.00
C HIS A 114 -29.01 -6.63 19.76
N LEU A 115 -29.48 -6.23 18.58
CA LEU A 115 -28.73 -6.36 17.32
C LEU A 115 -27.40 -5.60 17.38
N THR A 116 -27.40 -4.37 17.87
CA THR A 116 -26.18 -3.56 18.03
C THR A 116 -25.16 -4.23 18.96
N THR A 117 -25.62 -4.76 20.10
CA THR A 117 -24.74 -5.47 21.04
C THR A 117 -24.15 -6.72 20.39
N LYS A 118 -24.98 -7.50 19.71
CA LYS A 118 -24.54 -8.72 19.01
C LYS A 118 -23.56 -8.42 17.88
N SER A 119 -23.82 -7.37 17.08
CA SER A 119 -22.91 -6.92 16.04
C SER A 119 -21.57 -6.48 16.62
N ASN A 120 -21.57 -5.74 17.73
CA ASN A 120 -20.33 -5.31 18.39
C ASN A 120 -19.50 -6.49 18.92
N GLU A 121 -20.14 -7.53 19.48
CA GLU A 121 -19.45 -8.75 19.94
C GLU A 121 -18.79 -9.49 18.76
N ILE A 122 -19.53 -9.70 17.67
CA ILE A 122 -19.05 -10.40 16.47
C ILE A 122 -17.91 -9.62 15.82
N PHE A 123 -18.13 -8.31 15.61
CA PHE A 123 -17.14 -7.45 14.95
C PHE A 123 -15.87 -7.29 15.79
N GLY A 124 -16.02 -7.06 17.09
CA GLY A 124 -14.87 -6.96 18.01
C GLY A 124 -14.06 -8.27 18.04
N GLY A 125 -14.73 -9.40 18.13
CA GLY A 125 -14.09 -10.73 18.07
C GLY A 125 -13.34 -10.96 16.76
N PHE A 126 -13.95 -10.56 15.63
CA PHE A 126 -13.33 -10.68 14.31
C PHE A 126 -12.08 -9.80 14.18
N ILE A 127 -12.14 -8.52 14.57
CA ILE A 127 -10.99 -7.60 14.48
C ILE A 127 -9.83 -8.07 15.37
N ILE A 128 -10.12 -8.44 16.63
CA ILE A 128 -9.10 -8.95 17.55
C ILE A 128 -8.49 -10.24 16.99
N GLY A 129 -9.33 -11.16 16.53
CA GLY A 129 -8.89 -12.40 15.92
C GLY A 129 -7.98 -12.13 14.71
N LYS A 130 -8.35 -11.18 13.84
CA LYS A 130 -7.57 -10.85 12.65
C LYS A 130 -6.24 -10.17 12.96
N ILE A 131 -6.16 -9.36 14.01
CA ILE A 131 -4.90 -8.78 14.48
C ILE A 131 -3.96 -9.88 15.01
N ILE A 132 -4.49 -10.81 15.81
CA ILE A 132 -3.70 -11.95 16.34
C ILE A 132 -3.22 -12.84 15.19
N ASP A 133 -4.10 -13.19 14.27
CA ASP A 133 -3.81 -13.94 13.05
C ASP A 133 -2.66 -13.31 12.26
N SER A 134 -2.78 -12.03 11.95
CA SER A 134 -1.80 -11.25 11.21
C SER A 134 -0.44 -11.17 11.92
N ALA A 135 -0.45 -11.03 13.23
CA ALA A 135 0.79 -11.06 14.00
C ALA A 135 1.49 -12.43 13.92
N ILE A 136 0.72 -13.53 14.02
CA ILE A 136 1.25 -14.89 13.88
C ILE A 136 1.80 -15.11 12.46
N ILE A 137 1.07 -14.71 11.43
CA ILE A 137 1.52 -14.83 10.03
C ILE A 137 2.79 -14.00 9.79
N GLY A 138 2.87 -12.78 10.32
CA GLY A 138 4.08 -11.97 10.24
C GLY A 138 5.30 -12.65 10.88
N VAL A 139 5.12 -13.25 12.07
CA VAL A 139 6.17 -13.98 12.78
C VAL A 139 6.57 -15.24 12.01
N LEU A 140 5.63 -16.04 11.53
CA LEU A 140 5.90 -17.24 10.72
C LEU A 140 6.61 -16.88 9.41
N CYS A 141 6.18 -15.80 8.76
CA CYS A 141 6.83 -15.28 7.56
C CYS A 141 8.28 -14.90 7.86
N PHE A 142 8.55 -14.19 8.96
CA PHE A 142 9.89 -13.79 9.36
C PHE A 142 10.81 -15.01 9.57
N PHE A 143 10.37 -16.01 10.33
CA PHE A 143 11.14 -17.22 10.54
C PHE A 143 11.37 -18.00 9.24
N GLY A 144 10.33 -18.16 8.42
CA GLY A 144 10.45 -18.85 7.14
C GLY A 144 11.44 -18.18 6.20
N LEU A 145 11.37 -16.85 6.04
CA LEU A 145 12.29 -16.08 5.20
C LEU A 145 13.73 -16.11 5.75
N THR A 146 13.89 -16.09 7.05
CA THR A 146 15.20 -16.16 7.69
C THR A 146 15.84 -17.54 7.48
N ILE A 147 15.10 -18.63 7.66
CA ILE A 147 15.57 -20.01 7.41
C ILE A 147 15.96 -20.20 5.94
N LEU A 148 15.19 -19.64 5.03
CA LEU A 148 15.46 -19.69 3.59
C LEU A 148 16.53 -18.69 3.12
N ASN A 149 17.16 -17.96 4.04
CA ASN A 149 18.16 -16.91 3.74
C ASN A 149 17.69 -15.93 2.65
N MET A 150 16.43 -15.48 2.75
CA MET A 150 15.85 -14.54 1.80
C MET A 150 16.33 -13.10 2.07
N PRO A 151 16.53 -12.27 1.02
CA PRO A 151 16.79 -10.85 1.21
C PRO A 151 15.56 -10.15 1.82
N TYR A 152 15.82 -9.09 2.58
CA TYR A 152 14.78 -8.22 3.18
C TYR A 152 13.77 -8.95 4.08
N ALA A 153 14.17 -10.05 4.76
CA ALA A 153 13.28 -10.89 5.56
C ALA A 153 12.43 -10.10 6.57
N VAL A 154 13.04 -9.15 7.31
CA VAL A 154 12.31 -8.30 8.26
C VAL A 154 11.28 -7.42 7.57
N LEU A 155 11.68 -6.70 6.52
CA LEU A 155 10.79 -5.79 5.79
C LEU A 155 9.60 -6.53 5.19
N VAL A 156 9.87 -7.64 4.51
CA VAL A 156 8.85 -8.45 3.84
C VAL A 156 7.88 -9.06 4.86
N SER A 157 8.38 -9.59 5.98
CA SER A 157 7.53 -10.17 7.02
C SER A 157 6.62 -9.13 7.68
N VAL A 158 7.11 -7.91 7.89
CA VAL A 158 6.29 -6.79 8.40
C VAL A 158 5.24 -6.39 7.37
N ILE A 159 5.60 -6.25 6.09
CA ILE A 159 4.63 -5.94 5.03
C ILE A 159 3.54 -7.01 4.98
N VAL A 160 3.91 -8.29 4.90
CA VAL A 160 2.96 -9.41 4.83
C VAL A 160 2.09 -9.47 6.09
N GLY A 161 2.68 -9.33 7.29
CA GLY A 161 1.94 -9.34 8.54
C GLY A 161 0.95 -8.19 8.64
N VAL A 162 1.37 -6.96 8.38
CA VAL A 162 0.50 -5.77 8.48
C VAL A 162 -0.64 -5.82 7.45
N THR A 163 -0.32 -6.17 6.21
CA THR A 163 -1.35 -6.24 5.16
C THR A 163 -2.34 -7.37 5.41
N ASN A 164 -1.94 -8.47 6.07
CA ASN A 164 -2.82 -9.59 6.38
C ASN A 164 -4.00 -9.23 7.31
N VAL A 165 -3.95 -8.08 7.98
CA VAL A 165 -5.10 -7.54 8.75
C VAL A 165 -6.31 -7.30 7.84
N ILE A 166 -6.07 -6.96 6.56
CA ILE A 166 -7.14 -6.71 5.58
C ILE A 166 -7.66 -8.06 5.08
N PRO A 167 -8.94 -8.40 5.35
CA PRO A 167 -9.51 -9.67 4.92
C PRO A 167 -9.46 -9.85 3.40
N PHE A 168 -9.18 -11.04 2.93
CA PHE A 168 -9.09 -11.47 1.52
C PHE A 168 -8.02 -10.76 0.69
N PHE A 169 -7.93 -9.44 0.74
CA PHE A 169 -6.99 -8.66 -0.09
C PHE A 169 -5.60 -8.53 0.53
N GLY A 170 -5.50 -8.60 1.86
CA GLY A 170 -4.25 -8.42 2.59
C GLY A 170 -3.11 -9.32 2.10
N PRO A 171 -3.35 -10.63 1.97
CA PRO A 171 -2.34 -11.56 1.44
C PRO A 171 -1.77 -11.15 0.09
N TYR A 172 -2.60 -10.68 -0.84
CA TYR A 172 -2.15 -10.26 -2.18
C TYR A 172 -1.43 -8.92 -2.15
N ILE A 173 -1.95 -7.95 -1.37
CA ILE A 173 -1.35 -6.62 -1.19
C ILE A 173 0.05 -6.74 -0.58
N GLY A 174 0.27 -7.70 0.32
CA GLY A 174 1.58 -7.96 0.91
C GLY A 174 2.50 -8.80 0.02
N ALA A 175 1.98 -9.88 -0.56
CA ALA A 175 2.78 -10.83 -1.33
C ALA A 175 3.31 -10.26 -2.65
N ILE A 176 2.50 -9.50 -3.39
CA ILE A 176 2.89 -9.02 -4.74
C ILE A 176 4.09 -8.06 -4.67
N PRO A 177 4.07 -6.94 -3.90
CA PRO A 177 5.22 -6.06 -3.83
C PRO A 177 6.44 -6.73 -3.18
N SER A 178 6.22 -7.64 -2.22
CA SER A 178 7.29 -8.42 -1.60
C SER A 178 7.97 -9.36 -2.58
N ALA A 179 7.20 -10.04 -3.44
CA ALA A 179 7.73 -10.88 -4.50
C ALA A 179 8.58 -10.07 -5.49
N ILE A 180 8.09 -8.91 -5.93
CA ILE A 180 8.83 -8.02 -6.83
C ILE A 180 10.13 -7.57 -6.16
N LEU A 181 10.09 -7.15 -4.89
CA LEU A 181 11.26 -6.71 -4.15
C LEU A 181 12.34 -7.80 -4.06
N ILE A 182 11.96 -9.04 -3.76
CA ILE A 182 12.89 -10.15 -3.66
C ILE A 182 13.40 -10.57 -5.05
N MET A 183 12.52 -10.59 -6.07
CA MET A 183 12.91 -10.91 -7.45
C MET A 183 13.92 -9.92 -8.04
N LEU A 184 13.82 -8.64 -7.69
CA LEU A 184 14.79 -7.61 -8.12
C LEU A 184 16.17 -7.81 -7.44
N ALA A 185 16.20 -8.36 -6.23
CA ALA A 185 17.45 -8.65 -5.54
C ALA A 185 18.06 -9.99 -5.99
N ASP A 186 17.24 -11.02 -6.12
CA ASP A 186 17.63 -12.38 -6.54
C ASP A 186 16.42 -13.08 -7.19
N PRO A 187 16.41 -13.26 -8.53
CA PRO A 187 15.28 -13.85 -9.24
C PRO A 187 14.95 -15.29 -8.79
N ILE A 188 15.97 -16.08 -8.43
CA ILE A 188 15.78 -17.48 -8.00
C ILE A 188 15.11 -17.49 -6.62
N LYS A 189 15.57 -16.65 -5.71
CA LYS A 189 14.95 -16.49 -4.39
C LYS A 189 13.54 -15.93 -4.48
N GLY A 190 13.26 -15.05 -5.47
CA GLY A 190 11.92 -14.59 -5.74
C GLY A 190 10.95 -15.73 -6.07
N LEU A 191 11.38 -16.72 -6.88
CA LEU A 191 10.57 -17.89 -7.16
C LEU A 191 10.31 -18.74 -5.91
N TYR A 192 11.34 -18.99 -5.08
CA TYR A 192 11.17 -19.67 -3.80
C TYR A 192 10.23 -18.93 -2.86
N PHE A 193 10.29 -17.59 -2.84
CA PHE A 193 9.37 -16.77 -2.06
C PHE A 193 7.92 -16.96 -2.49
N ILE A 194 7.64 -17.01 -3.80
CA ILE A 194 6.27 -17.23 -4.30
C ILE A 194 5.74 -18.58 -3.80
N ILE A 195 6.54 -19.63 -3.89
CA ILE A 195 6.13 -20.95 -3.37
C ILE A 195 5.89 -20.91 -1.87
N PHE A 196 6.81 -20.30 -1.12
CA PHE A 196 6.71 -20.17 0.33
C PHE A 196 5.47 -19.39 0.76
N ILE A 197 5.20 -18.23 0.13
CA ILE A 197 4.06 -17.41 0.51
C ILE A 197 2.73 -18.10 0.19
N LEU A 198 2.64 -18.85 -0.92
CA LEU A 198 1.46 -19.65 -1.23
C LEU A 198 1.22 -20.74 -0.18
N LEU A 199 2.25 -21.43 0.27
CA LEU A 199 2.14 -22.42 1.35
C LEU A 199 1.72 -21.77 2.66
N LEU A 200 2.30 -20.62 3.01
CA LEU A 200 1.94 -19.85 4.19
C LEU A 200 0.47 -19.39 4.15
N GLN A 201 -0.01 -18.94 2.99
CA GLN A 201 -1.42 -18.54 2.81
C GLN A 201 -2.38 -19.73 2.87
N GLN A 202 -1.97 -20.90 2.38
CA GLN A 202 -2.75 -22.12 2.53
C GLN A 202 -2.84 -22.56 4.00
N PHE A 203 -1.76 -22.41 4.75
CA PHE A 203 -1.75 -22.66 6.19
C PHE A 203 -2.65 -21.67 6.93
N ASP A 204 -2.59 -20.39 6.58
CA ASP A 204 -3.47 -19.36 7.14
C ASP A 204 -4.95 -19.70 6.89
N GLY A 205 -5.32 -19.84 5.63
CA GLY A 205 -6.73 -20.03 5.24
C GLY A 205 -7.37 -21.33 5.74
N ASN A 206 -6.59 -22.43 5.85
CA ASN A 206 -7.13 -23.74 6.18
C ASN A 206 -6.94 -24.13 7.64
N ILE A 207 -5.96 -23.59 8.36
CA ILE A 207 -5.63 -24.00 9.72
C ILE A 207 -5.72 -22.83 10.70
N LEU A 208 -5.02 -21.74 10.44
CA LEU A 208 -4.91 -20.64 11.39
C LEU A 208 -6.19 -19.82 11.46
N GLY A 209 -6.70 -19.38 10.32
CA GLY A 209 -7.94 -18.62 10.22
C GLY A 209 -9.13 -19.32 10.91
N PRO A 210 -9.46 -20.58 10.58
CA PRO A 210 -10.53 -21.31 11.28
C PRO A 210 -10.31 -21.47 12.77
N LYS A 211 -9.06 -21.61 13.22
CA LYS A 211 -8.75 -21.75 14.67
C LYS A 211 -8.87 -20.44 15.44
N ILE A 212 -8.48 -19.32 14.84
CA ILE A 212 -8.47 -18.01 15.52
C ILE A 212 -9.81 -17.32 15.37
N LEU A 213 -10.32 -17.24 14.13
CA LEU A 213 -11.57 -16.55 13.83
C LEU A 213 -12.79 -17.44 14.13
N GLY A 214 -12.61 -18.76 14.10
CA GLY A 214 -13.69 -19.73 14.35
C GLY A 214 -14.89 -19.53 13.42
N ASN A 215 -16.07 -19.90 13.88
CA ASN A 215 -17.34 -19.59 13.25
C ASN A 215 -17.86 -18.20 13.68
N SER A 216 -16.95 -17.27 13.94
CA SER A 216 -17.24 -16.00 14.62
C SER A 216 -18.28 -15.14 13.87
N THR A 217 -18.32 -15.23 12.55
CA THR A 217 -19.25 -14.40 11.77
C THR A 217 -20.58 -15.11 11.48
N GLY A 218 -20.60 -16.44 11.44
CA GLY A 218 -21.78 -17.21 11.01
C GLY A 218 -22.24 -16.91 9.58
N LEU A 219 -21.50 -16.07 8.85
CA LEU A 219 -21.80 -15.63 7.50
C LEU A 219 -21.01 -16.47 6.49
N SER A 220 -21.62 -16.76 5.34
CA SER A 220 -20.88 -17.35 4.23
C SER A 220 -19.89 -16.34 3.64
N ALA A 221 -18.76 -16.84 3.08
CA ALA A 221 -17.75 -16.03 2.43
C ALA A 221 -18.32 -15.07 1.38
N PHE A 222 -19.41 -15.48 0.70
CA PHE A 222 -20.13 -14.64 -0.26
C PHE A 222 -20.60 -13.31 0.35
N TRP A 223 -21.28 -13.35 1.49
CA TRP A 223 -21.81 -12.14 2.15
C TRP A 223 -20.69 -11.24 2.68
N VAL A 224 -19.58 -11.84 3.12
CA VAL A 224 -18.39 -11.07 3.56
C VAL A 224 -17.77 -10.33 2.38
N ILE A 225 -17.61 -10.99 1.23
CA ILE A 225 -17.10 -10.35 0.00
C ILE A 225 -18.04 -9.24 -0.46
N VAL A 226 -19.36 -9.47 -0.47
CA VAL A 226 -20.34 -8.44 -0.83
C VAL A 226 -20.27 -7.23 0.11
N ALA A 227 -20.13 -7.45 1.41
CA ALA A 227 -19.99 -6.37 2.39
C ALA A 227 -18.72 -5.56 2.17
N ILE A 228 -17.58 -6.22 1.92
CA ILE A 228 -16.30 -5.56 1.62
C ILE A 228 -16.38 -4.73 0.32
N LEU A 229 -16.98 -5.28 -0.73
CA LEU A 229 -17.12 -4.56 -2.01
C LEU A 229 -18.06 -3.36 -1.89
N LEU A 230 -19.19 -3.51 -1.22
CA LEU A 230 -20.13 -2.40 -0.99
C LEU A 230 -19.52 -1.35 -0.05
N GLY A 231 -18.95 -1.79 1.06
CA GLY A 231 -18.28 -0.89 2.00
C GLY A 231 -17.12 -0.14 1.34
N GLY A 232 -16.29 -0.85 0.59
CA GLY A 232 -15.18 -0.27 -0.16
C GLY A 232 -15.62 0.71 -1.24
N GLY A 233 -16.71 0.41 -1.94
CA GLY A 233 -17.28 1.29 -2.97
C GLY A 233 -17.91 2.57 -2.41
N LEU A 234 -18.50 2.51 -1.21
CA LEU A 234 -19.19 3.64 -0.59
C LEU A 234 -18.24 4.51 0.27
N PHE A 235 -17.33 3.89 1.02
CA PHE A 235 -16.50 4.55 2.04
C PHE A 235 -14.99 4.33 1.85
N GLY A 236 -14.58 3.78 0.70
CA GLY A 236 -13.17 3.51 0.40
C GLY A 236 -12.56 2.46 1.34
N PHE A 237 -11.27 2.62 1.64
CA PHE A 237 -10.52 1.67 2.49
C PHE A 237 -11.14 1.46 3.87
N VAL A 238 -11.66 2.52 4.49
CA VAL A 238 -12.34 2.45 5.79
C VAL A 238 -13.59 1.57 5.70
N GLY A 239 -14.36 1.68 4.61
CA GLY A 239 -15.55 0.86 4.40
C GLY A 239 -15.26 -0.62 4.14
N MET A 240 -14.07 -0.96 3.67
CA MET A 240 -13.65 -2.38 3.54
C MET A 240 -13.39 -3.03 4.91
N ILE A 241 -13.04 -2.24 5.92
CA ILE A 241 -12.74 -2.72 7.27
C ILE A 241 -14.00 -2.74 8.14
N MET A 242 -14.94 -1.82 7.90
CA MET A 242 -16.23 -1.75 8.60
C MET A 242 -17.23 -2.80 8.10
#